data_c4a0f6b583c71ab1df4c8e86ab5e9f0d
#
_entry.id   c4a0f6b583c71ab1df4c8e86ab5e9f0d
#
_cell.length_a   1.000
_cell.length_b   1.000
_cell.length_c   1.000
_cell.angle_alpha   90.00
_cell.angle_beta   90.00
_cell.angle_gamma   90.00
#
_symmetry.space_group_name_H-M   'P 1'
#
loop_
_entity.id
_entity.type
_entity.pdbx_description
1 polymer ?
#
loop_
_entity_poly.entity_id
_entity_poly.type
_entity_poly.pdbx_seq_one_letter_code
_entity_poly.pdbx_strand_id
1 'polypeptide(L)'
;MQIHAETADAKNLMKECETVIKHSLLETDGDAGDRLDGTLKEINGLLKGFLVAKTIDDVHAIIAIQGLDDVLSVSHAGTAEGYIIRGGQASQITEYTRGKTTPAFIHIASGSIESRDVVVFSTQRLLRTVTPAQLAKLSQCGDQLIEELTAELESEKEKSALAVIRSEARKGEVEKKVKALPPRSSRRRRRRGPSRIPQFSGVADVLISSSSRVRDSVPSFEVVNRLRELPSVLLADMKNPKKKKKAHMLTLAGVVVVFLVVWAVVNLATTTQDGQSRAELEQMIEQVDTDIKTAENRYLAGDTDSANTILERAEATAKQVMDHESGRYRMEALDLLDRIRLKNEDINNITRLSPRVVVNLSAKNSDVSATGMIGLKDGELIVHDKQDLYRVVLNAVDGPDRLAEEELIVDGDFFDRMQTLLFQLSDNSVVEIINGQTTSMKTEDPAGWIAGSALKTYLRFLYVLSPENNQIYKYERLSNRYSAPSEYNINGDLGNALDFAIDGNVYVLKEGGEIVKLFRGESRPFVIRHLPEGALEGVTRIYKSPEDGNLYLLNSEGSRIIVATDGGATGESAYIRQYILEGEQIGELKDLYVGPEQLRMYVMDDKRVYAVDLVATR
;
A
#
# COMPACT_ATOMS: atom_id res chain seq x y z
N MET A 1 -6.51 -11.14 -28.74
CA MET A 1 -5.52 -12.07 -28.17
C MET A 1 -4.32 -12.15 -29.08
N GLN A 2 -3.12 -12.07 -28.52
CA GLN A 2 -1.83 -12.24 -29.22
C GLN A 2 -1.08 -13.39 -28.52
N ILE A 3 -0.60 -14.35 -29.30
CA ILE A 3 0.03 -15.57 -28.82
C ILE A 3 1.43 -15.66 -29.43
N HIS A 4 2.44 -15.83 -28.61
CA HIS A 4 3.82 -16.07 -29.00
C HIS A 4 4.09 -17.59 -29.00
N ALA A 5 3.99 -18.21 -30.17
CA ALA A 5 4.13 -19.66 -30.37
C ALA A 5 4.32 -19.99 -31.84
N GLU A 6 4.57 -21.26 -32.18
CA GLU A 6 4.46 -21.74 -33.55
C GLU A 6 2.99 -21.60 -34.05
N THR A 7 2.83 -21.34 -35.35
CA THR A 7 1.51 -20.97 -35.94
C THR A 7 0.44 -22.05 -35.72
N ALA A 8 0.83 -23.34 -35.67
CA ALA A 8 -0.10 -24.44 -35.44
C ALA A 8 -0.63 -24.43 -33.99
N ASP A 9 0.26 -24.27 -33.01
CA ASP A 9 -0.05 -24.28 -31.58
C ASP A 9 -0.85 -23.03 -31.19
N ALA A 10 -0.49 -21.87 -31.75
CA ALA A 10 -1.24 -20.63 -31.56
C ALA A 10 -2.69 -20.74 -32.05
N LYS A 11 -2.92 -21.38 -33.21
CA LYS A 11 -4.28 -21.62 -33.74
C LYS A 11 -5.06 -22.62 -32.89
N ASN A 12 -4.42 -23.67 -32.38
CA ASN A 12 -5.05 -24.65 -31.50
C ASN A 12 -5.51 -23.99 -30.19
N LEU A 13 -4.63 -23.26 -29.51
CA LEU A 13 -4.97 -22.54 -28.29
C LEU A 13 -6.11 -21.55 -28.53
N MET A 14 -6.05 -20.77 -29.62
CA MET A 14 -7.11 -19.81 -29.94
C MET A 14 -8.47 -20.50 -30.13
N LYS A 15 -8.50 -21.64 -30.82
CA LYS A 15 -9.72 -22.42 -31.04
C LYS A 15 -10.27 -23.00 -29.75
N GLU A 16 -9.39 -23.50 -28.88
CA GLU A 16 -9.81 -24.03 -27.58
C GLU A 16 -10.34 -22.93 -26.67
N CYS A 17 -9.67 -21.77 -26.58
CA CYS A 17 -10.17 -20.60 -25.85
C CYS A 17 -11.54 -20.14 -26.40
N GLU A 18 -11.72 -20.10 -27.73
CA GLU A 18 -13.00 -19.73 -28.34
C GLU A 18 -14.10 -20.73 -27.96
N THR A 19 -13.80 -22.02 -27.92
CA THR A 19 -14.75 -23.06 -27.53
C THR A 19 -15.17 -22.92 -26.07
N VAL A 20 -14.19 -22.70 -25.16
CA VAL A 20 -14.46 -22.46 -23.74
C VAL A 20 -15.32 -21.20 -23.54
N ILE A 21 -14.95 -20.09 -24.20
CA ILE A 21 -15.73 -18.84 -24.10
C ILE A 21 -17.18 -19.06 -24.54
N LYS A 22 -17.40 -19.74 -25.66
CA LYS A 22 -18.76 -20.02 -26.16
C LYS A 22 -19.53 -20.90 -25.21
N HIS A 23 -18.93 -21.96 -24.69
CA HIS A 23 -19.58 -22.92 -23.78
C HIS A 23 -19.90 -22.25 -22.44
N SER A 24 -18.92 -21.69 -21.77
CA SER A 24 -19.09 -21.10 -20.45
C SER A 24 -20.02 -19.88 -20.44
N LEU A 25 -19.96 -19.01 -21.46
CA LEU A 25 -20.85 -17.85 -21.52
C LEU A 25 -22.29 -18.18 -21.87
N LEU A 26 -22.56 -19.29 -22.54
CA LEU A 26 -23.93 -19.69 -22.95
C LEU A 26 -24.60 -20.61 -21.94
N GLU A 27 -23.83 -21.40 -21.18
CA GLU A 27 -24.36 -22.46 -20.32
C GLU A 27 -24.28 -22.16 -18.82
N THR A 28 -23.57 -21.06 -18.41
CA THR A 28 -23.48 -20.71 -17.00
C THR A 28 -24.56 -19.70 -16.62
N ASP A 29 -25.34 -20.03 -15.58
CA ASP A 29 -26.28 -19.10 -14.96
C ASP A 29 -25.50 -18.12 -14.06
N GLY A 30 -25.94 -16.87 -14.02
CA GLY A 30 -25.32 -15.82 -13.21
C GLY A 30 -25.26 -14.47 -13.92
N ASP A 31 -24.74 -13.47 -13.24
CA ASP A 31 -24.50 -12.17 -13.86
C ASP A 31 -23.31 -12.22 -14.84
N ALA A 32 -23.03 -11.11 -15.53
CA ALA A 32 -21.96 -11.06 -16.53
C ALA A 32 -20.56 -11.24 -15.88
N GLY A 33 -20.36 -10.77 -14.64
CA GLY A 33 -19.13 -10.91 -13.88
C GLY A 33 -18.86 -12.35 -13.48
N ASP A 34 -19.87 -13.03 -12.93
CA ASP A 34 -19.78 -14.44 -12.50
C ASP A 34 -19.48 -15.37 -13.69
N ARG A 35 -20.16 -15.14 -14.82
CA ARG A 35 -19.91 -15.90 -16.05
C ARG A 35 -18.51 -15.68 -16.58
N LEU A 36 -18.01 -14.44 -16.51
CA LEU A 36 -16.65 -14.13 -16.91
C LEU A 36 -15.64 -14.83 -15.99
N ASP A 37 -15.83 -14.81 -14.67
CA ASP A 37 -14.92 -15.46 -13.70
C ASP A 37 -14.83 -16.97 -13.94
N GLY A 38 -15.96 -17.66 -14.15
CA GLY A 38 -15.98 -19.08 -14.50
C GLY A 38 -15.21 -19.37 -15.80
N THR A 39 -15.47 -18.58 -16.85
CA THR A 39 -14.76 -18.69 -18.14
C THR A 39 -13.25 -18.48 -17.99
N LEU A 40 -12.82 -17.51 -17.20
CA LEU A 40 -11.40 -17.20 -16.99
C LEU A 40 -10.68 -18.31 -16.23
N LYS A 41 -11.32 -18.98 -15.28
CA LYS A 41 -10.76 -20.15 -14.58
C LYS A 41 -10.45 -21.29 -15.53
N GLU A 42 -11.35 -21.59 -16.44
CA GLU A 42 -11.14 -22.64 -17.47
C GLU A 42 -10.03 -22.24 -18.45
N ILE A 43 -10.01 -20.99 -18.93
CA ILE A 43 -8.97 -20.49 -19.84
C ILE A 43 -7.62 -20.50 -19.15
N ASN A 44 -7.52 -20.10 -17.89
CA ASN A 44 -6.26 -20.18 -17.13
C ASN A 44 -5.74 -21.62 -17.00
N GLY A 45 -6.65 -22.59 -16.85
CA GLY A 45 -6.32 -24.02 -16.89
C GLY A 45 -5.69 -24.44 -18.23
N LEU A 46 -6.28 -24.01 -19.35
CA LEU A 46 -5.74 -24.25 -20.70
C LEU A 46 -4.38 -23.58 -20.87
N LEU A 47 -4.26 -22.29 -20.57
CA LEU A 47 -3.00 -21.52 -20.67
C LEU A 47 -1.88 -22.18 -19.88
N LYS A 48 -2.17 -22.63 -18.66
CA LYS A 48 -1.19 -23.36 -17.82
C LYS A 48 -0.77 -24.67 -18.47
N GLY A 49 -1.68 -25.41 -19.08
CA GLY A 49 -1.38 -26.65 -19.81
C GLY A 49 -0.42 -26.42 -20.97
N PHE A 50 -0.69 -25.45 -21.83
CA PHE A 50 0.14 -25.11 -22.99
C PHE A 50 1.52 -24.55 -22.60
N LEU A 51 1.59 -23.73 -21.54
CA LEU A 51 2.85 -23.20 -21.01
C LEU A 51 3.75 -24.30 -20.40
N VAL A 52 3.15 -25.22 -19.63
CA VAL A 52 3.88 -26.36 -19.06
C VAL A 52 4.39 -27.31 -20.14
N ALA A 53 3.60 -27.52 -21.20
CA ALA A 53 3.99 -28.28 -22.36
C ALA A 53 5.06 -27.57 -23.23
N LYS A 54 5.34 -26.28 -22.95
CA LYS A 54 6.23 -25.42 -23.74
C LYS A 54 5.85 -25.30 -25.21
N THR A 55 4.57 -25.41 -25.52
CA THR A 55 4.02 -25.22 -26.86
C THR A 55 3.72 -23.75 -27.16
N ILE A 56 3.67 -22.90 -26.11
CA ILE A 56 3.56 -21.45 -26.21
C ILE A 56 4.61 -20.78 -25.32
N ASP A 57 5.13 -19.63 -25.77
CA ASP A 57 6.12 -18.85 -25.03
C ASP A 57 5.48 -17.76 -24.16
N ASP A 58 4.47 -17.04 -24.71
CA ASP A 58 3.77 -15.97 -24.01
C ASP A 58 2.40 -15.70 -24.63
N VAL A 59 1.49 -15.11 -23.83
CA VAL A 59 0.12 -14.74 -24.27
C VAL A 59 -0.24 -13.38 -23.72
N HIS A 60 -0.73 -12.50 -24.61
CA HIS A 60 -1.29 -11.20 -24.26
C HIS A 60 -2.73 -11.15 -24.74
N ALA A 61 -3.69 -11.04 -23.81
CA ALA A 61 -5.09 -11.13 -24.14
C ALA A 61 -5.96 -10.26 -23.24
N ILE A 62 -7.09 -9.81 -23.78
CA ILE A 62 -8.17 -9.20 -23.03
C ILE A 62 -9.44 -9.97 -23.35
N ILE A 63 -10.22 -10.26 -22.34
CA ILE A 63 -11.58 -10.78 -22.43
C ILE A 63 -12.51 -9.80 -21.75
N ALA A 64 -13.54 -9.39 -22.44
CA ALA A 64 -14.52 -8.44 -21.95
C ALA A 64 -15.94 -8.95 -22.24
N ILE A 65 -16.84 -8.78 -21.28
CA ILE A 65 -18.26 -9.08 -21.40
C ILE A 65 -19.08 -7.86 -21.01
N GLN A 66 -20.09 -7.53 -21.78
CA GLN A 66 -21.08 -6.50 -21.44
C GLN A 66 -22.36 -7.15 -20.96
N GLY A 67 -22.80 -6.82 -19.75
CA GLY A 67 -24.07 -7.23 -19.17
C GLY A 67 -25.26 -6.45 -19.75
N LEU A 68 -26.47 -6.91 -19.44
CA LEU A 68 -27.73 -6.26 -19.84
C LEU A 68 -27.96 -4.90 -19.14
N ASP A 69 -27.25 -4.66 -18.03
CA ASP A 69 -27.30 -3.48 -17.19
C ASP A 69 -26.29 -2.38 -17.61
N ASP A 70 -25.73 -2.48 -18.81
CA ASP A 70 -24.68 -1.61 -19.34
C ASP A 70 -23.36 -1.66 -18.53
N VAL A 71 -23.15 -2.70 -17.70
CA VAL A 71 -21.88 -2.97 -17.01
C VAL A 71 -20.93 -3.74 -17.93
N LEU A 72 -19.72 -3.21 -18.12
CA LEU A 72 -18.63 -3.89 -18.81
C LEU A 72 -17.70 -4.52 -17.77
N SER A 73 -17.53 -5.82 -17.85
CA SER A 73 -16.53 -6.56 -17.05
C SER A 73 -15.37 -6.97 -17.95
N VAL A 74 -14.16 -6.66 -17.53
CA VAL A 74 -12.93 -6.83 -18.33
C VAL A 74 -11.87 -7.53 -17.51
N SER A 75 -11.19 -8.50 -18.10
CA SER A 75 -9.98 -9.10 -17.54
C SER A 75 -8.87 -9.17 -18.59
N HIS A 76 -7.62 -9.15 -18.15
CA HIS A 76 -6.46 -9.16 -19.04
C HIS A 76 -5.39 -10.17 -18.58
N ALA A 77 -4.58 -10.62 -19.52
CA ALA A 77 -3.42 -11.44 -19.29
C ALA A 77 -2.21 -10.89 -20.07
N GLY A 78 -1.03 -11.02 -19.52
CA GLY A 78 0.20 -10.53 -20.11
C GLY A 78 0.32 -8.99 -20.07
N THR A 79 0.78 -8.38 -21.16
CA THR A 79 0.98 -6.92 -21.29
C THR A 79 -0.24 -6.20 -21.87
N ALA A 80 -1.37 -6.87 -22.00
CA ALA A 80 -2.57 -6.30 -22.59
C ALA A 80 -3.18 -5.21 -21.70
N GLU A 81 -3.64 -4.12 -22.30
CA GLU A 81 -4.17 -2.94 -21.60
C GLU A 81 -5.51 -2.50 -22.18
N GLY A 82 -6.39 -2.02 -21.29
CA GLY A 82 -7.68 -1.42 -21.66
C GLY A 82 -7.82 -0.01 -21.11
N TYR A 83 -8.42 0.87 -21.88
CA TYR A 83 -8.65 2.28 -21.54
C TYR A 83 -10.10 2.65 -21.79
N ILE A 84 -10.68 3.42 -20.88
CA ILE A 84 -11.96 4.10 -21.09
C ILE A 84 -11.72 5.60 -21.29
N ILE A 85 -12.36 6.17 -22.29
CA ILE A 85 -12.29 7.60 -22.60
C ILE A 85 -13.69 8.16 -22.35
N ARG A 86 -13.80 8.99 -21.32
CA ARG A 86 -15.03 9.62 -20.85
C ARG A 86 -14.81 11.11 -20.67
N GLY A 87 -15.68 11.95 -21.23
CA GLY A 87 -15.58 13.39 -21.08
C GLY A 87 -14.27 14.03 -21.58
N GLY A 88 -13.56 13.38 -22.50
CA GLY A 88 -12.26 13.85 -23.02
C GLY A 88 -11.05 13.50 -22.14
N GLN A 89 -11.22 12.60 -21.18
CA GLN A 89 -10.14 12.05 -20.37
C GLN A 89 -10.03 10.55 -20.62
N ALA A 90 -8.80 10.05 -20.78
CA ALA A 90 -8.52 8.62 -20.92
C ALA A 90 -8.02 8.08 -19.57
N SER A 91 -8.66 7.04 -19.07
CA SER A 91 -8.32 6.34 -17.84
C SER A 91 -8.06 4.87 -18.14
N GLN A 92 -7.03 4.29 -17.56
CA GLN A 92 -6.74 2.86 -17.68
C GLN A 92 -7.72 2.07 -16.81
N ILE A 93 -8.32 1.02 -17.38
CA ILE A 93 -9.27 0.11 -16.68
C ILE A 93 -8.65 -1.24 -16.32
N THR A 94 -7.53 -1.60 -16.96
CA THR A 94 -6.73 -2.77 -16.62
C THR A 94 -5.63 -2.39 -15.64
N GLU A 95 -5.29 -3.28 -14.71
CA GLU A 95 -4.20 -3.01 -13.78
C GLU A 95 -2.85 -2.92 -14.50
N TYR A 96 -2.01 -1.99 -14.04
CA TYR A 96 -0.66 -1.85 -14.54
C TYR A 96 0.24 -2.91 -13.90
N THR A 97 0.55 -3.96 -14.64
CA THR A 97 1.50 -5.01 -14.22
C THR A 97 2.93 -4.60 -14.59
N ARG A 98 3.77 -4.29 -13.60
CA ARG A 98 5.20 -4.10 -13.79
C ARG A 98 5.90 -5.47 -13.80
N GLY A 99 6.86 -5.66 -14.69
CA GLY A 99 7.70 -6.86 -14.74
C GLY A 99 7.27 -7.90 -15.76
N LYS A 100 7.85 -9.13 -15.67
CA LYS A 100 7.51 -10.26 -16.52
C LYS A 100 6.15 -10.81 -16.06
N THR A 101 5.11 -10.51 -16.80
CA THR A 101 3.75 -10.90 -16.48
C THR A 101 3.56 -12.39 -16.73
N THR A 102 2.98 -13.10 -15.77
CA THR A 102 2.46 -14.45 -16.02
C THR A 102 1.28 -14.33 -16.97
N PRO A 103 1.20 -15.08 -18.06
CA PRO A 103 0.06 -15.02 -18.98
C PRO A 103 -1.15 -15.73 -18.37
N ALA A 104 -1.76 -15.11 -17.36
CA ALA A 104 -2.94 -15.58 -16.66
C ALA A 104 -3.88 -14.41 -16.39
N PHE A 105 -5.17 -14.67 -16.46
CA PHE A 105 -6.22 -13.72 -16.09
C PHE A 105 -6.43 -13.78 -14.58
N ILE A 106 -6.11 -12.70 -13.86
CA ILE A 106 -6.12 -12.68 -12.40
C ILE A 106 -7.24 -11.79 -11.86
N HIS A 107 -7.47 -10.64 -12.49
CA HIS A 107 -8.39 -9.63 -12.00
C HIS A 107 -9.49 -9.32 -13.02
N ILE A 108 -10.69 -9.05 -12.51
CA ILE A 108 -11.82 -8.56 -13.30
C ILE A 108 -12.12 -7.14 -12.85
N ALA A 109 -12.03 -6.19 -13.77
CA ALA A 109 -12.47 -4.82 -13.56
C ALA A 109 -13.88 -4.67 -14.12
N SER A 110 -14.84 -4.20 -13.33
CA SER A 110 -16.22 -3.99 -13.77
C SER A 110 -16.63 -2.53 -13.57
N GLY A 111 -17.38 -1.99 -14.54
CA GLY A 111 -17.87 -0.62 -14.46
C GLY A 111 -18.97 -0.34 -15.49
N SER A 112 -19.83 0.63 -15.19
CA SER A 112 -20.89 1.05 -16.10
C SER A 112 -20.35 1.85 -17.27
N ILE A 113 -20.81 1.55 -18.49
CA ILE A 113 -20.53 2.33 -19.69
C ILE A 113 -21.62 3.40 -19.84
N GLU A 114 -21.20 4.63 -19.97
CA GLU A 114 -22.09 5.76 -20.24
C GLU A 114 -22.20 6.06 -21.75
N SER A 115 -23.24 6.82 -22.11
CA SER A 115 -23.41 7.29 -23.47
C SER A 115 -22.22 8.14 -23.92
N ARG A 116 -21.66 7.85 -25.10
CA ARG A 116 -20.46 8.46 -25.71
C ARG A 116 -19.12 8.02 -25.11
N ASP A 117 -19.08 7.01 -24.24
CA ASP A 117 -17.81 6.43 -23.83
C ASP A 117 -17.15 5.71 -25.01
N VAL A 118 -15.83 5.76 -25.02
CA VAL A 118 -15.01 4.99 -25.97
C VAL A 118 -14.08 4.11 -25.16
N VAL A 119 -14.14 2.80 -25.37
CA VAL A 119 -13.25 1.83 -24.75
C VAL A 119 -12.26 1.33 -25.79
N VAL A 120 -10.97 1.37 -25.46
CA VAL A 120 -9.88 0.94 -26.34
C VAL A 120 -9.13 -0.19 -25.66
N PHE A 121 -8.99 -1.32 -26.34
CA PHE A 121 -8.20 -2.47 -25.90
C PHE A 121 -7.00 -2.68 -26.80
N SER A 122 -5.84 -3.01 -26.20
CA SER A 122 -4.61 -3.35 -26.91
C SER A 122 -3.93 -4.54 -26.26
N THR A 123 -3.35 -5.43 -27.07
CA THR A 123 -2.54 -6.54 -26.55
C THR A 123 -1.12 -6.11 -26.17
N GLN A 124 -0.71 -4.90 -26.54
CA GLN A 124 0.56 -4.28 -26.15
C GLN A 124 0.30 -2.98 -25.37
N ARG A 125 1.29 -2.52 -24.63
CA ARG A 125 1.24 -1.30 -23.81
C ARG A 125 1.12 -0.06 -24.70
N LEU A 126 -0.10 0.46 -24.85
CA LEU A 126 -0.38 1.67 -25.64
C LEU A 126 0.36 2.91 -25.14
N LEU A 127 0.54 3.05 -23.81
CA LEU A 127 1.19 4.24 -23.23
C LEU A 127 2.69 4.34 -23.51
N ARG A 128 3.31 3.36 -24.16
CA ARG A 128 4.66 3.51 -24.68
C ARG A 128 4.72 4.43 -25.89
N THR A 129 3.68 4.43 -26.70
CA THR A 129 3.61 5.12 -27.98
C THR A 129 2.66 6.31 -27.92
N VAL A 130 1.52 6.19 -27.23
CA VAL A 130 0.44 7.20 -27.21
C VAL A 130 0.15 7.63 -25.76
N THR A 131 0.29 8.91 -25.45
CA THR A 131 -0.06 9.43 -24.11
C THR A 131 -1.57 9.43 -23.88
N PRO A 132 -2.06 9.40 -22.61
CA PRO A 132 -3.50 9.47 -22.30
C PRO A 132 -4.19 10.69 -22.94
N ALA A 133 -3.51 11.83 -23.00
CA ALA A 133 -4.04 13.04 -23.63
C ALA A 133 -4.15 12.90 -25.17
N GLN A 134 -3.19 12.24 -25.81
CA GLN A 134 -3.26 11.93 -27.25
C GLN A 134 -4.38 10.92 -27.52
N LEU A 135 -4.51 9.86 -26.71
CA LEU A 135 -5.58 8.87 -26.81
C LEU A 135 -6.97 9.52 -26.70
N ALA A 136 -7.15 10.42 -25.73
CA ALA A 136 -8.38 11.19 -25.57
C ALA A 136 -8.66 12.11 -26.75
N LYS A 137 -7.64 12.70 -27.37
CA LYS A 137 -7.77 13.53 -28.59
C LYS A 137 -8.14 12.67 -29.80
N LEU A 138 -7.47 11.54 -30.00
CA LEU A 138 -7.72 10.61 -31.10
C LEU A 138 -9.13 10.00 -31.03
N SER A 139 -9.67 9.80 -29.83
CA SER A 139 -11.04 9.28 -29.65
C SER A 139 -12.12 10.19 -30.28
N GLN A 140 -11.80 11.47 -30.50
CA GLN A 140 -12.70 12.43 -31.14
C GLN A 140 -12.72 12.30 -32.69
N CYS A 141 -11.73 11.60 -33.27
CA CYS A 141 -11.62 11.41 -34.71
C CYS A 141 -12.65 10.43 -35.31
N GLY A 142 -13.60 9.94 -34.49
CA GLY A 142 -14.65 9.07 -34.96
C GLY A 142 -14.11 7.72 -35.47
N ASP A 143 -14.56 7.27 -36.62
CA ASP A 143 -14.20 5.95 -37.18
C ASP A 143 -12.72 5.84 -37.57
N GLN A 144 -12.00 6.96 -37.68
CA GLN A 144 -10.57 6.98 -37.97
C GLN A 144 -9.68 6.66 -36.77
N LEU A 145 -10.24 6.51 -35.56
CA LEU A 145 -9.46 6.22 -34.35
C LEU A 145 -8.59 4.96 -34.50
N ILE A 146 -9.10 3.90 -35.10
CA ILE A 146 -8.35 2.65 -35.29
C ILE A 146 -7.22 2.86 -36.30
N GLU A 147 -7.45 3.60 -37.37
CA GLU A 147 -6.45 3.88 -38.41
C GLU A 147 -5.32 4.75 -37.85
N GLU A 148 -5.64 5.78 -37.08
CA GLU A 148 -4.66 6.65 -36.42
C GLU A 148 -3.83 5.91 -35.36
N LEU A 149 -4.47 5.10 -34.51
CA LEU A 149 -3.76 4.25 -33.54
C LEU A 149 -2.87 3.21 -34.22
N THR A 150 -3.33 2.63 -35.33
CA THR A 150 -2.54 1.68 -36.11
C THR A 150 -1.31 2.35 -36.71
N ALA A 151 -1.46 3.53 -37.26
CA ALA A 151 -0.34 4.30 -37.84
C ALA A 151 0.72 4.65 -36.77
N GLU A 152 0.31 5.06 -35.58
CA GLU A 152 1.23 5.33 -34.47
C GLU A 152 1.98 4.05 -34.02
N LEU A 153 1.31 2.91 -33.89
CA LEU A 153 1.92 1.64 -33.52
C LEU A 153 2.86 1.09 -34.62
N GLU A 154 2.51 1.27 -35.89
CA GLU A 154 3.35 0.88 -37.01
C GLU A 154 4.64 1.69 -37.08
N SER A 155 4.60 2.98 -36.69
CA SER A 155 5.79 3.85 -36.66
C SER A 155 6.85 3.30 -35.69
N GLU A 156 6.45 2.68 -34.60
CA GLU A 156 7.31 2.06 -33.59
C GLU A 156 7.65 0.58 -33.89
N LYS A 157 7.16 0.02 -35.02
CA LYS A 157 7.31 -1.38 -35.43
C LYS A 157 6.75 -2.39 -34.42
N GLU A 158 5.79 -1.99 -33.61
CA GLU A 158 5.12 -2.85 -32.63
C GLU A 158 3.96 -3.62 -33.28
N LYS A 159 3.85 -4.93 -32.99
CA LYS A 159 2.71 -5.75 -33.43
C LYS A 159 1.70 -5.83 -32.30
N SER A 160 0.51 -5.33 -32.54
CA SER A 160 -0.58 -5.29 -31.55
C SER A 160 -1.91 -5.65 -32.20
N ALA A 161 -2.81 -6.30 -31.42
CA ALA A 161 -4.22 -6.39 -31.78
C ALA A 161 -4.99 -5.30 -31.03
N LEU A 162 -5.76 -4.51 -31.76
CA LEU A 162 -6.57 -3.41 -31.23
C LEU A 162 -8.05 -3.73 -31.36
N ALA A 163 -8.84 -3.32 -30.36
CA ALA A 163 -10.30 -3.31 -30.42
C ALA A 163 -10.84 -2.02 -29.81
N VAL A 164 -11.84 -1.42 -30.45
CA VAL A 164 -12.50 -0.21 -29.97
C VAL A 164 -14.00 -0.46 -29.86
N ILE A 165 -14.55 -0.17 -28.68
CA ILE A 165 -15.98 -0.20 -28.40
C ILE A 165 -16.47 1.23 -28.20
N ARG A 166 -17.56 1.61 -28.87
CA ARG A 166 -18.20 2.92 -28.71
C ARG A 166 -19.61 2.75 -28.21
N SER A 167 -19.94 3.47 -27.17
CA SER A 167 -21.31 3.54 -26.69
C SER A 167 -22.10 4.58 -27.50
N GLU A 168 -23.12 4.15 -28.21
CA GLU A 168 -24.03 5.06 -28.93
C GLU A 168 -25.04 5.68 -27.95
N ALA A 169 -25.38 6.96 -28.20
CA ALA A 169 -26.42 7.63 -27.44
C ALA A 169 -27.79 6.96 -27.69
N ARG A 170 -28.47 6.49 -26.63
CA ARG A 170 -29.87 6.03 -26.74
C ARG A 170 -30.72 7.17 -27.30
N LYS A 171 -31.42 6.91 -28.41
CA LYS A 171 -32.39 7.85 -28.98
C LYS A 171 -33.50 8.11 -27.95
N GLY A 172 -33.39 9.24 -27.21
CA GLY A 172 -34.42 9.66 -26.24
C GLY A 172 -33.95 10.56 -25.10
N GLU A 173 -32.66 10.76 -24.89
CA GLU A 173 -32.20 11.69 -23.86
C GLU A 173 -32.07 13.13 -24.39
N VAL A 174 -32.98 13.97 -23.91
CA VAL A 174 -33.01 15.43 -24.16
C VAL A 174 -31.79 16.06 -23.44
N GLU A 175 -30.94 16.73 -24.23
CA GLU A 175 -29.80 17.52 -23.75
C GLU A 175 -30.20 18.46 -22.60
N LYS A 176 -29.78 18.17 -21.37
CA LYS A 176 -29.67 19.19 -20.31
C LYS A 176 -28.39 19.98 -20.55
N LYS A 177 -28.53 21.15 -21.18
CA LYS A 177 -27.48 22.15 -21.30
C LYS A 177 -26.95 22.56 -19.92
N VAL A 178 -25.79 22.09 -19.55
CA VAL A 178 -25.01 22.62 -18.43
C VAL A 178 -24.40 23.95 -18.87
N LYS A 179 -24.85 25.06 -18.25
CA LYS A 179 -24.26 26.40 -18.45
C LYS A 179 -22.83 26.38 -17.91
N ALA A 180 -21.86 26.54 -18.80
CA ALA A 180 -20.47 26.77 -18.47
C ALA A 180 -20.30 28.12 -17.74
N LEU A 181 -19.62 28.09 -16.58
CA LEU A 181 -19.14 29.26 -15.87
C LEU A 181 -17.84 29.78 -16.53
N PRO A 182 -17.63 31.10 -16.67
CA PRO A 182 -16.47 31.64 -17.36
C PRO A 182 -15.19 31.52 -16.52
N PRO A 183 -14.01 31.40 -17.18
CA PRO A 183 -12.75 31.20 -16.49
C PRO A 183 -12.26 32.48 -15.79
N ARG A 184 -11.86 32.37 -14.54
CA ARG A 184 -11.21 33.42 -13.78
C ARG A 184 -9.78 33.66 -14.28
N SER A 185 -9.52 34.87 -14.75
CA SER A 185 -8.23 35.38 -15.18
C SER A 185 -7.21 35.44 -14.05
N SER A 186 -6.05 34.81 -14.24
CA SER A 186 -4.88 34.92 -13.39
C SER A 186 -4.19 36.28 -13.57
N ARG A 187 -4.19 37.12 -12.56
CA ARG A 187 -3.38 38.36 -12.50
C ARG A 187 -1.94 38.03 -12.14
N ARG A 188 -1.06 38.24 -13.12
CA ARG A 188 0.39 38.38 -12.98
C ARG A 188 0.75 39.46 -11.97
N ARG A 189 1.50 39.15 -10.93
CA ARG A 189 2.22 40.15 -10.12
C ARG A 189 3.72 39.89 -10.17
N ARG A 190 4.41 40.72 -10.96
CA ARG A 190 5.87 40.92 -10.91
C ARG A 190 6.22 41.61 -9.59
N ARG A 191 7.21 41.11 -8.86
CA ARG A 191 8.08 41.98 -8.03
C ARG A 191 9.50 41.43 -7.96
N ARG A 192 10.42 42.38 -8.20
CA ARG A 192 11.90 42.28 -8.22
C ARG A 192 12.49 42.15 -6.80
N GLY A 193 13.56 41.40 -6.65
CA GLY A 193 14.84 41.41 -6.02
C GLY A 193 15.02 42.02 -4.63
N PRO A 194 16.15 41.93 -3.99
CA PRO A 194 17.50 41.55 -4.44
C PRO A 194 18.20 40.52 -3.54
N SER A 195 19.31 40.03 -4.07
CA SER A 195 20.38 39.21 -3.51
C SER A 195 20.85 39.53 -2.09
N ARG A 196 21.11 38.48 -1.28
CA ARG A 196 22.13 38.51 -0.21
C ARG A 196 22.85 37.16 -0.17
N ILE A 197 24.14 37.23 -0.35
CA ILE A 197 25.12 36.17 -0.22
C ILE A 197 25.39 35.97 1.29
N PRO A 198 25.39 34.74 1.83
CA PRO A 198 26.06 34.52 3.12
C PRO A 198 27.48 34.01 2.91
N GLN A 199 28.39 34.65 3.59
CA GLN A 199 29.79 34.30 3.73
C GLN A 199 29.97 32.93 4.35
N PHE A 200 30.83 32.13 3.73
CA PHE A 200 31.38 30.92 4.35
C PHE A 200 32.60 31.32 5.23
N SER A 201 32.56 31.01 6.51
CA SER A 201 33.69 30.91 7.37
C SER A 201 33.66 29.58 8.09
N GLY A 202 34.71 28.77 7.96
CA GLY A 202 34.94 27.61 8.82
C GLY A 202 35.16 26.29 8.10
N VAL A 203 36.30 26.16 7.39
CA VAL A 203 36.90 24.85 7.10
C VAL A 203 38.38 24.96 7.35
N ALA A 204 38.77 24.67 8.58
CA ALA A 204 40.14 24.29 8.90
C ALA A 204 40.03 23.48 10.20
N ASP A 205 39.96 22.16 10.09
CA ASP A 205 40.40 21.19 11.08
C ASP A 205 39.75 19.83 10.78
N VAL A 206 40.24 19.12 9.77
CA VAL A 206 40.26 17.65 9.73
C VAL A 206 41.20 17.20 8.60
N LEU A 207 42.49 17.23 8.88
CA LEU A 207 43.50 16.51 8.09
C LEU A 207 44.66 16.14 8.97
N ILE A 208 44.48 15.22 9.92
CA ILE A 208 45.57 14.40 10.45
C ILE A 208 44.92 13.08 10.95
N SER A 209 44.88 12.05 10.13
CA SER A 209 45.11 10.67 10.53
C SER A 209 44.75 9.72 9.40
N SER A 210 45.67 9.43 8.54
CA SER A 210 45.82 8.09 7.90
C SER A 210 47.03 8.13 6.95
N SER A 211 48.23 7.99 7.52
CA SER A 211 49.42 7.70 6.75
C SER A 211 50.06 6.43 7.28
N SER A 212 49.74 5.29 6.68
CA SER A 212 50.65 4.15 6.70
C SER A 212 50.37 3.23 5.53
N ARG A 213 51.36 3.18 4.66
CA ARG A 213 51.63 2.20 3.60
C ARG A 213 51.48 2.69 2.16
N VAL A 214 52.43 3.46 1.70
CA VAL A 214 53.06 3.25 0.40
C VAL A 214 54.54 3.59 0.55
N ARG A 215 55.41 2.60 0.70
CA ARG A 215 56.84 2.67 0.52
C ARG A 215 57.12 1.90 -0.77
N ASP A 216 57.67 2.58 -1.73
CA ASP A 216 58.65 2.20 -2.70
C ASP A 216 58.37 2.80 -4.09
N SER A 217 58.98 3.97 -4.28
CA SER A 217 59.64 4.41 -5.51
C SER A 217 59.98 5.92 -5.37
N VAL A 218 61.12 6.18 -4.73
CA VAL A 218 61.69 7.52 -4.66
C VAL A 218 62.68 7.68 -5.84
N PRO A 219 62.45 8.64 -6.77
CA PRO A 219 63.49 8.99 -7.73
C PRO A 219 64.56 9.78 -7.01
N SER A 220 65.80 9.48 -7.38
CA SER A 220 67.08 9.89 -6.80
C SER A 220 67.17 11.39 -6.46
N PHE A 221 67.79 11.67 -5.33
CA PHE A 221 67.99 12.95 -4.65
C PHE A 221 68.66 14.06 -5.47
N GLU A 222 69.22 13.76 -6.66
CA GLU A 222 69.90 14.73 -7.52
C GLU A 222 68.97 15.61 -8.35
N VAL A 223 67.76 15.17 -8.63
CA VAL A 223 66.78 15.94 -9.42
C VAL A 223 66.09 17.03 -8.56
N VAL A 224 65.90 16.78 -7.27
CA VAL A 224 65.28 17.72 -6.32
C VAL A 224 66.18 18.93 -6.03
N ASN A 225 67.52 18.76 -5.98
CA ASN A 225 68.42 19.88 -5.75
C ASN A 225 68.56 20.83 -6.95
N ARG A 226 68.44 20.36 -8.18
CA ARG A 226 68.42 21.23 -9.39
C ARG A 226 67.11 22.03 -9.52
N LEU A 227 66.03 21.54 -9.02
CA LEU A 227 64.73 22.25 -9.00
C LEU A 227 64.66 23.35 -7.94
N ARG A 228 65.48 23.27 -6.89
CA ARG A 228 65.50 24.24 -5.78
C ARG A 228 66.25 25.55 -6.12
N GLU A 229 67.13 25.54 -7.13
CA GLU A 229 67.88 26.70 -7.61
C GLU A 229 67.23 27.48 -8.74
N LEU A 230 66.20 26.89 -9.40
CA LEU A 230 65.49 27.53 -10.52
C LEU A 230 64.77 28.83 -10.17
N PRO A 231 64.16 29.04 -8.98
CA PRO A 231 63.47 30.28 -8.65
C PRO A 231 64.44 31.47 -8.49
N SER A 232 65.64 31.25 -8.00
CA SER A 232 66.65 32.32 -7.77
C SER A 232 67.28 32.85 -9.04
N VAL A 233 67.48 31.95 -10.05
CA VAL A 233 68.05 32.35 -11.35
C VAL A 233 66.97 33.06 -12.19
N LEU A 234 65.70 32.63 -12.13
CA LEU A 234 64.60 33.28 -12.81
C LEU A 234 64.26 34.67 -12.26
N LEU A 235 64.38 34.86 -10.94
CA LEU A 235 64.20 36.16 -10.29
C LEU A 235 65.37 37.15 -10.63
N ALA A 236 66.59 36.65 -10.85
CA ALA A 236 67.69 37.45 -11.30
C ALA A 236 67.60 37.89 -12.75
N ASP A 237 67.11 37.02 -13.64
CA ASP A 237 66.88 37.31 -15.09
C ASP A 237 65.70 38.26 -15.32
N MET A 238 64.70 38.29 -14.41
CA MET A 238 63.57 39.26 -14.47
C MET A 238 63.97 40.71 -14.22
N LYS A 239 65.14 40.95 -13.55
CA LYS A 239 65.68 42.31 -13.33
C LYS A 239 66.42 42.86 -14.55
N ASN A 240 66.72 42.10 -15.58
CA ASN A 240 67.53 42.51 -16.74
C ASN A 240 66.58 42.87 -17.95
N PRO A 241 66.57 44.15 -18.41
CA PRO A 241 65.61 44.64 -19.39
C PRO A 241 65.71 43.98 -20.78
N LYS A 242 66.83 43.37 -21.13
CA LYS A 242 67.07 42.68 -22.42
C LYS A 242 66.62 41.25 -22.42
N LYS A 243 66.32 40.63 -21.28
CA LYS A 243 65.90 39.22 -21.19
C LYS A 243 64.46 39.03 -20.64
N LYS A 244 63.78 40.11 -20.30
CA LYS A 244 62.47 40.13 -19.61
C LYS A 244 61.38 39.32 -20.36
N LYS A 245 61.30 39.34 -21.69
CA LYS A 245 60.33 38.60 -22.49
C LYS A 245 60.56 37.08 -22.45
N LYS A 246 61.84 36.63 -22.43
CA LYS A 246 62.16 35.19 -22.33
C LYS A 246 61.92 34.64 -20.95
N ALA A 247 62.20 35.42 -19.88
CA ALA A 247 61.92 35.03 -18.50
C ALA A 247 60.42 34.89 -18.21
N HIS A 248 59.59 35.85 -18.71
CA HIS A 248 58.12 35.75 -18.58
C HIS A 248 57.52 34.54 -19.36
N MET A 249 58.06 34.25 -20.53
CA MET A 249 57.64 33.09 -21.30
C MET A 249 58.01 31.75 -20.63
N LEU A 250 59.15 31.70 -19.94
CA LEU A 250 59.60 30.52 -19.22
C LEU A 250 58.82 30.31 -17.92
N THR A 251 58.49 31.40 -17.20
CA THR A 251 57.61 31.33 -16.01
C THR A 251 56.19 30.93 -16.39
N LEU A 252 55.66 31.46 -17.48
CA LEU A 252 54.34 31.07 -18.01
C LEU A 252 54.33 29.57 -18.36
N ALA A 253 55.37 29.08 -19.08
CA ALA A 253 55.50 27.67 -19.43
C ALA A 253 55.61 26.79 -18.16
N GLY A 254 56.35 27.22 -17.14
CA GLY A 254 56.45 26.54 -15.85
C GLY A 254 55.11 26.45 -15.13
N VAL A 255 54.32 27.52 -15.12
CA VAL A 255 52.98 27.54 -14.52
C VAL A 255 52.04 26.60 -15.27
N VAL A 256 52.09 26.55 -16.62
CA VAL A 256 51.29 25.64 -17.45
C VAL A 256 51.67 24.18 -17.15
N VAL A 257 52.95 23.86 -17.02
CA VAL A 257 53.41 22.49 -16.70
C VAL A 257 52.95 22.09 -15.30
N VAL A 258 53.06 22.97 -14.29
CA VAL A 258 52.55 22.70 -12.93
C VAL A 258 51.04 22.51 -12.95
N PHE A 259 50.30 23.33 -13.70
CA PHE A 259 48.87 23.18 -13.85
C PHE A 259 48.49 21.83 -14.51
N LEU A 260 49.22 21.43 -15.57
CA LEU A 260 48.97 20.15 -16.24
C LEU A 260 49.31 18.95 -15.33
N VAL A 261 50.37 19.04 -14.51
CA VAL A 261 50.72 18.00 -13.54
C VAL A 261 49.66 17.90 -12.44
N VAL A 262 49.24 19.03 -11.87
CA VAL A 262 48.15 19.06 -10.87
C VAL A 262 46.83 18.55 -11.48
N TRP A 263 46.48 18.96 -12.69
CA TRP A 263 45.31 18.48 -13.39
C TRP A 263 45.38 16.98 -13.66
N ALA A 264 46.53 16.46 -14.11
CA ALA A 264 46.73 15.03 -14.34
C ALA A 264 46.64 14.22 -13.04
N VAL A 265 47.22 14.70 -11.92
CA VAL A 265 47.16 14.03 -10.62
C VAL A 265 45.70 14.03 -10.08
N VAL A 266 45.01 15.15 -10.17
CA VAL A 266 43.58 15.23 -9.78
C VAL A 266 42.72 14.32 -10.65
N ASN A 267 42.91 14.35 -11.97
CA ASN A 267 42.15 13.51 -12.90
C ASN A 267 42.46 12.02 -12.71
N LEU A 268 43.71 11.64 -12.37
CA LEU A 268 44.06 10.24 -12.06
C LEU A 268 43.46 9.79 -10.72
N ALA A 269 43.47 10.65 -9.70
CA ALA A 269 42.88 10.36 -8.40
C ALA A 269 41.37 10.22 -8.46
N THR A 270 40.67 11.08 -9.21
CA THR A 270 39.22 11.01 -9.40
C THR A 270 38.82 9.76 -10.21
N THR A 271 39.53 9.42 -11.29
CA THR A 271 39.26 8.24 -12.10
C THR A 271 39.48 6.90 -11.37
N THR A 272 40.48 6.85 -10.48
CA THR A 272 40.72 5.63 -9.66
C THR A 272 39.68 5.50 -8.55
N GLN A 273 39.27 6.60 -7.93
CA GLN A 273 38.25 6.63 -6.88
C GLN A 273 36.86 6.28 -7.46
N ASP A 274 36.51 6.82 -8.63
CA ASP A 274 35.27 6.50 -9.35
C ASP A 274 35.21 5.02 -9.80
N GLY A 275 36.34 4.47 -10.22
CA GLY A 275 36.44 3.05 -10.62
C GLY A 275 36.28 2.08 -9.45
N GLN A 276 36.87 2.38 -8.28
CA GLN A 276 36.71 1.58 -7.06
C GLN A 276 35.28 1.67 -6.52
N SER A 277 34.72 2.86 -6.45
CA SER A 277 33.33 3.09 -6.04
C SER A 277 32.33 2.36 -6.96
N ARG A 278 32.60 2.32 -8.27
CA ARG A 278 31.77 1.59 -9.23
C ARG A 278 31.77 0.08 -8.99
N ALA A 279 32.96 -0.52 -8.87
CA ALA A 279 33.10 -1.97 -8.64
C ALA A 279 32.46 -2.39 -7.31
N GLU A 280 32.57 -1.55 -6.29
CA GLU A 280 31.97 -1.77 -4.97
C GLU A 280 30.43 -1.76 -5.05
N LEU A 281 29.85 -0.79 -5.74
CA LEU A 281 28.39 -0.72 -5.95
C LEU A 281 27.87 -1.90 -6.79
N GLU A 282 28.58 -2.31 -7.87
CA GLU A 282 28.24 -3.49 -8.65
C GLU A 282 28.27 -4.76 -7.78
N GLN A 283 29.26 -4.89 -6.89
CA GLN A 283 29.33 -6.01 -5.95
C GLN A 283 28.18 -6.00 -4.93
N MET A 284 27.79 -4.83 -4.42
CA MET A 284 26.64 -4.70 -3.52
C MET A 284 25.34 -5.11 -4.20
N ILE A 285 25.12 -4.72 -5.46
CA ILE A 285 23.97 -5.13 -6.26
C ILE A 285 23.92 -6.66 -6.45
N GLU A 286 25.04 -7.28 -6.80
CA GLU A 286 25.15 -8.72 -6.96
C GLU A 286 24.92 -9.47 -5.63
N GLN A 287 25.41 -8.89 -4.53
CA GLN A 287 25.15 -9.42 -3.18
C GLN A 287 23.66 -9.39 -2.84
N VAL A 288 22.95 -8.27 -3.11
CA VAL A 288 21.52 -8.16 -2.88
C VAL A 288 20.74 -9.20 -3.71
N ASP A 289 21.07 -9.38 -5.00
CA ASP A 289 20.41 -10.39 -5.84
C ASP A 289 20.65 -11.83 -5.32
N THR A 290 21.85 -12.09 -4.78
CA THR A 290 22.20 -13.37 -4.15
C THR A 290 21.43 -13.57 -2.85
N ASP A 291 21.31 -12.53 -2.03
CA ASP A 291 20.56 -12.55 -0.76
C ASP A 291 19.06 -12.81 -1.00
N ILE A 292 18.44 -12.18 -2.01
CA ILE A 292 17.05 -12.46 -2.39
C ILE A 292 16.84 -13.95 -2.73
N LYS A 293 17.72 -14.53 -3.54
CA LYS A 293 17.65 -15.96 -3.90
C LYS A 293 17.88 -16.87 -2.68
N THR A 294 18.77 -16.47 -1.80
CA THR A 294 19.07 -17.22 -0.58
C THR A 294 17.89 -17.20 0.38
N ALA A 295 17.23 -16.05 0.54
CA ALA A 295 16.01 -15.92 1.34
C ALA A 295 14.89 -16.80 0.79
N GLU A 296 14.68 -16.83 -0.53
CA GLU A 296 13.70 -17.71 -1.16
C GLU A 296 13.98 -19.19 -0.87
N ASN A 297 15.23 -19.62 -0.97
CA ASN A 297 15.61 -21.00 -0.64
C ASN A 297 15.40 -21.35 0.84
N ARG A 298 15.65 -20.41 1.75
CA ARG A 298 15.38 -20.58 3.19
C ARG A 298 13.89 -20.74 3.45
N TYR A 299 13.07 -19.88 2.86
CA TYR A 299 11.61 -19.97 2.95
C TYR A 299 11.08 -21.33 2.44
N LEU A 300 11.53 -21.78 1.27
CA LEU A 300 11.16 -23.09 0.71
C LEU A 300 11.61 -24.27 1.61
N ALA A 301 12.65 -24.08 2.41
CA ALA A 301 13.08 -25.04 3.41
C ALA A 301 12.30 -24.95 4.74
N GLY A 302 11.32 -24.03 4.85
CA GLY A 302 10.51 -23.82 6.06
C GLY A 302 11.16 -22.90 7.10
N ASP A 303 12.27 -22.24 6.78
CA ASP A 303 13.02 -21.36 7.69
C ASP A 303 12.68 -19.88 7.38
N THR A 304 11.47 -19.47 7.81
CA THR A 304 10.92 -18.12 7.54
C THR A 304 11.71 -17.04 8.25
N ASP A 305 12.17 -17.29 9.48
CA ASP A 305 12.88 -16.29 10.28
C ASP A 305 14.23 -15.93 9.64
N SER A 306 15.00 -16.97 9.21
CA SER A 306 16.24 -16.72 8.47
C SER A 306 16.00 -16.03 7.13
N ALA A 307 14.90 -16.35 6.43
CA ALA A 307 14.53 -15.70 5.17
C ALA A 307 14.27 -14.19 5.38
N ASN A 308 13.52 -13.82 6.41
CA ASN A 308 13.25 -12.43 6.75
C ASN A 308 14.52 -11.66 7.11
N THR A 309 15.39 -12.22 7.97
CA THR A 309 16.67 -11.59 8.34
C THR A 309 17.57 -11.33 7.11
N ILE A 310 17.58 -12.27 6.15
CA ILE A 310 18.33 -12.09 4.91
C ILE A 310 17.74 -10.98 4.05
N LEU A 311 16.41 -10.90 3.93
CA LEU A 311 15.75 -9.82 3.18
C LEU A 311 15.95 -8.44 3.80
N GLU A 312 15.94 -8.32 5.13
CA GLU A 312 16.24 -7.08 5.84
C GLU A 312 17.68 -6.59 5.55
N ARG A 313 18.65 -7.53 5.57
CA ARG A 313 20.03 -7.20 5.19
C ARG A 313 20.12 -6.77 3.73
N ALA A 314 19.43 -7.46 2.83
CA ALA A 314 19.37 -7.13 1.42
C ALA A 314 18.76 -5.74 1.20
N GLU A 315 17.71 -5.39 1.93
CA GLU A 315 17.06 -4.08 1.89
C GLU A 315 18.01 -2.97 2.36
N ALA A 316 18.69 -3.18 3.48
CA ALA A 316 19.67 -2.22 4.00
C ALA A 316 20.79 -1.97 2.99
N THR A 317 21.29 -3.03 2.32
CA THR A 317 22.33 -2.92 1.30
C THR A 317 21.82 -2.20 0.04
N ALA A 318 20.60 -2.52 -0.42
CA ALA A 318 19.99 -1.85 -1.56
C ALA A 318 19.74 -0.35 -1.29
N LYS A 319 19.34 0.02 -0.07
CA LYS A 319 19.22 1.43 0.36
C LYS A 319 20.57 2.14 0.33
N GLN A 320 21.65 1.50 0.76
CA GLN A 320 23.01 2.09 0.67
C GLN A 320 23.41 2.37 -0.78
N VAL A 321 23.09 1.48 -1.73
CA VAL A 321 23.31 1.71 -3.16
C VAL A 321 22.45 2.86 -3.69
N MET A 322 21.18 2.94 -3.27
CA MET A 322 20.25 3.99 -3.68
C MET A 322 20.70 5.38 -3.21
N ASP A 323 21.19 5.46 -1.97
CA ASP A 323 21.58 6.73 -1.31
C ASP A 323 23.01 7.17 -1.64
N HIS A 324 23.74 6.37 -2.43
CA HIS A 324 25.11 6.70 -2.80
C HIS A 324 25.18 7.97 -3.64
N GLU A 325 26.13 8.86 -3.31
CA GLU A 325 26.28 10.21 -3.90
C GLU A 325 26.34 10.23 -5.44
N SER A 326 26.90 9.17 -6.07
CA SER A 326 26.99 9.08 -7.52
C SER A 326 25.63 8.97 -8.22
N GLY A 327 24.59 8.46 -7.55
CA GLY A 327 23.24 8.22 -8.10
C GLY A 327 23.19 7.27 -9.32
N ARG A 328 24.32 6.68 -9.69
CA ARG A 328 24.51 5.91 -10.94
C ARG A 328 23.63 4.67 -11.02
N TYR A 329 23.44 3.95 -9.90
CA TYR A 329 22.69 2.70 -9.79
C TYR A 329 21.36 2.87 -9.02
N ARG A 330 20.83 4.10 -8.96
CA ARG A 330 19.59 4.38 -8.22
C ARG A 330 18.40 3.62 -8.78
N MET A 331 18.32 3.45 -10.10
CA MET A 331 17.22 2.72 -10.73
C MET A 331 17.30 1.22 -10.47
N GLU A 332 18.51 0.67 -10.54
CA GLU A 332 18.75 -0.74 -10.21
C GLU A 332 18.48 -1.02 -8.73
N ALA A 333 18.88 -0.12 -7.85
CA ALA A 333 18.59 -0.22 -6.41
C ALA A 333 17.08 -0.17 -6.13
N LEU A 334 16.33 0.69 -6.81
CA LEU A 334 14.87 0.75 -6.70
C LEU A 334 14.21 -0.55 -7.19
N ASP A 335 14.67 -1.12 -8.31
CA ASP A 335 14.17 -2.42 -8.79
C ASP A 335 14.44 -3.54 -7.78
N LEU A 336 15.64 -3.54 -7.17
CA LEU A 336 15.98 -4.51 -6.13
C LEU A 336 15.11 -4.34 -4.88
N LEU A 337 14.87 -3.11 -4.44
CA LEU A 337 13.98 -2.81 -3.30
C LEU A 337 12.54 -3.26 -3.59
N ASP A 338 12.02 -3.06 -4.80
CA ASP A 338 10.72 -3.56 -5.20
C ASP A 338 10.67 -5.10 -5.18
N ARG A 339 11.72 -5.78 -5.65
CA ARG A 339 11.82 -7.25 -5.61
C ARG A 339 11.91 -7.78 -4.19
N ILE A 340 12.68 -7.13 -3.31
CA ILE A 340 12.76 -7.47 -1.88
C ILE A 340 11.39 -7.33 -1.23
N ARG A 341 10.71 -6.21 -1.47
CA ARG A 341 9.35 -5.98 -0.95
C ARG A 341 8.38 -7.08 -1.38
N LEU A 342 8.35 -7.42 -2.68
CA LEU A 342 7.47 -8.48 -3.20
C LEU A 342 7.79 -9.84 -2.57
N LYS A 343 9.06 -10.15 -2.34
CA LYS A 343 9.46 -11.39 -1.67
C LYS A 343 9.10 -11.39 -0.18
N ASN A 344 9.27 -10.26 0.49
CA ASN A 344 8.85 -10.10 1.88
C ASN A 344 7.32 -10.27 2.01
N GLU A 345 6.54 -9.68 1.09
CA GLU A 345 5.09 -9.83 1.06
C GLU A 345 4.66 -11.29 0.82
N ASP A 346 5.32 -11.99 -0.09
CA ASP A 346 5.08 -13.41 -0.38
C ASP A 346 5.41 -14.32 0.82
N ILE A 347 6.59 -14.15 1.42
CA ILE A 347 7.06 -14.93 2.57
C ILE A 347 6.20 -14.69 3.81
N ASN A 348 5.81 -13.46 4.06
CA ASN A 348 5.04 -13.06 5.23
C ASN A 348 3.53 -12.99 4.97
N ASN A 349 3.07 -13.54 3.85
CA ASN A 349 1.65 -13.56 3.48
C ASN A 349 0.97 -12.19 3.63
N ILE A 350 1.62 -11.13 3.12
CA ILE A 350 1.14 -9.76 3.15
C ILE A 350 0.35 -9.49 1.87
N THR A 351 -0.86 -9.02 2.00
CA THR A 351 -1.74 -8.65 0.87
C THR A 351 -2.04 -7.17 0.92
N ARG A 352 -1.78 -6.45 -0.18
CA ARG A 352 -2.17 -5.04 -0.32
C ARG A 352 -3.56 -4.96 -0.94
N LEU A 353 -4.43 -4.20 -0.30
CA LEU A 353 -5.81 -4.03 -0.71
C LEU A 353 -6.13 -2.55 -0.84
N SER A 354 -6.92 -2.21 -1.86
CA SER A 354 -7.45 -0.85 -2.04
C SER A 354 -8.90 -0.79 -1.58
N PRO A 355 -9.18 -0.26 -0.39
CA PRO A 355 -10.53 -0.24 0.17
C PRO A 355 -11.43 0.70 -0.61
N ARG A 356 -12.69 0.30 -0.76
CA ARG A 356 -13.73 1.10 -1.38
C ARG A 356 -14.43 1.96 -0.33
N VAL A 357 -14.54 3.27 -0.56
CA VAL A 357 -15.34 4.15 0.28
C VAL A 357 -16.81 3.71 0.22
N VAL A 358 -17.37 3.37 1.37
CA VAL A 358 -18.79 3.05 1.54
C VAL A 358 -19.59 4.32 1.73
N VAL A 359 -19.21 5.12 2.72
CA VAL A 359 -19.82 6.43 3.01
C VAL A 359 -18.77 7.43 3.44
N ASN A 360 -19.07 8.71 3.22
CA ASN A 360 -18.36 9.86 3.75
C ASN A 360 -19.27 10.59 4.75
N LEU A 361 -18.96 10.46 6.03
CA LEU A 361 -19.71 11.07 7.13
C LEU A 361 -19.64 12.60 7.09
N SER A 362 -18.53 13.16 6.59
CA SER A 362 -18.38 14.62 6.43
C SER A 362 -19.43 15.24 5.50
N ALA A 363 -20.09 14.45 4.67
CA ALA A 363 -21.21 14.92 3.86
C ALA A 363 -22.47 15.27 4.70
N LYS A 364 -22.58 14.69 5.90
CA LYS A 364 -23.67 14.97 6.85
C LYS A 364 -23.26 15.98 7.92
N ASN A 365 -22.03 15.88 8.42
CA ASN A 365 -21.47 16.79 9.41
C ASN A 365 -20.00 17.06 9.09
N SER A 366 -19.63 18.30 8.74
CA SER A 366 -18.25 18.68 8.39
C SER A 366 -17.27 18.49 9.55
N ASP A 367 -17.75 18.55 10.79
CA ASP A 367 -16.96 18.52 12.01
C ASP A 367 -16.91 17.11 12.63
N VAL A 368 -17.37 16.09 11.89
CA VAL A 368 -17.32 14.69 12.31
C VAL A 368 -15.90 14.25 12.61
N SER A 369 -15.73 13.54 13.72
CA SER A 369 -14.49 12.88 14.14
C SER A 369 -14.86 11.55 14.76
N ALA A 370 -15.20 10.59 13.90
CA ALA A 370 -15.66 9.27 14.29
C ALA A 370 -14.60 8.53 15.10
N THR A 371 -15.01 7.88 16.19
CA THR A 371 -14.14 7.22 17.16
C THR A 371 -14.29 5.71 17.20
N GLY A 372 -15.47 5.18 16.83
CA GLY A 372 -15.68 3.72 16.83
C GLY A 372 -16.86 3.31 15.95
N MET A 373 -16.93 2.01 15.67
CA MET A 373 -17.90 1.42 14.75
C MET A 373 -18.41 0.08 15.29
N ILE A 374 -19.72 -0.08 15.27
CA ILE A 374 -20.42 -1.28 15.71
C ILE A 374 -21.05 -1.95 14.47
N GLY A 375 -20.69 -3.19 14.20
CA GLY A 375 -21.33 -3.96 13.13
C GLY A 375 -22.60 -4.67 13.59
N LEU A 376 -23.64 -4.60 12.78
CA LEU A 376 -24.88 -5.34 12.96
C LEU A 376 -24.99 -6.51 11.98
N LYS A 377 -25.83 -7.50 12.30
CA LYS A 377 -25.89 -8.78 11.55
C LYS A 377 -26.15 -8.66 10.05
N ASP A 378 -26.87 -7.66 9.60
CA ASP A 378 -27.29 -7.51 8.21
C ASP A 378 -26.35 -6.62 7.37
N GLY A 379 -25.09 -6.45 7.81
CA GLY A 379 -24.13 -5.57 7.14
C GLY A 379 -24.41 -4.09 7.35
N GLU A 380 -25.26 -3.76 8.29
CA GLU A 380 -25.49 -2.43 8.80
C GLU A 380 -24.44 -2.09 9.83
N LEU A 381 -24.00 -0.83 9.86
CA LEU A 381 -23.00 -0.34 10.79
C LEU A 381 -23.57 0.87 11.55
N ILE A 382 -23.22 0.96 12.82
CA ILE A 382 -23.42 2.17 13.63
C ILE A 382 -22.05 2.77 13.89
N VAL A 383 -21.85 3.98 13.43
CA VAL A 383 -20.62 4.74 13.68
C VAL A 383 -20.93 5.77 14.75
N HIS A 384 -20.10 5.89 15.76
CA HIS A 384 -20.23 6.91 16.79
C HIS A 384 -19.09 7.94 16.70
N ASP A 385 -19.47 9.17 16.92
CA ASP A 385 -18.61 10.34 17.03
C ASP A 385 -18.94 11.01 18.36
N LYS A 386 -18.00 11.54 19.05
CA LYS A 386 -18.19 12.33 20.30
C LYS A 386 -19.52 12.07 21.03
N GLN A 387 -20.64 12.57 20.51
CA GLN A 387 -21.98 12.51 21.12
C GLN A 387 -23.05 12.00 20.14
N ASP A 388 -22.68 11.78 18.90
CA ASP A 388 -23.61 11.53 17.80
C ASP A 388 -23.42 10.12 17.22
N LEU A 389 -24.51 9.56 16.70
CA LEU A 389 -24.54 8.28 16.02
C LEU A 389 -24.91 8.46 14.55
N TYR A 390 -24.26 7.70 13.71
CA TYR A 390 -24.56 7.60 12.27
C TYR A 390 -24.87 6.15 11.93
N ARG A 391 -26.01 5.94 11.28
CA ARG A 391 -26.40 4.62 10.81
C ARG A 391 -26.02 4.46 9.35
N VAL A 392 -25.21 3.48 9.04
CA VAL A 392 -24.72 3.18 7.69
C VAL A 392 -25.41 1.91 7.21
N VAL A 393 -26.17 2.02 6.11
CA VAL A 393 -26.86 0.87 5.47
C VAL A 393 -26.48 0.87 4.01
N LEU A 394 -25.83 -0.20 3.55
CA LEU A 394 -25.27 -0.30 2.20
C LEU A 394 -24.29 0.86 1.90
N ASN A 395 -24.71 1.83 1.09
CA ASN A 395 -23.92 3.00 0.70
C ASN A 395 -24.60 4.32 1.14
N ALA A 396 -25.56 4.24 2.05
CA ALA A 396 -26.26 5.40 2.58
C ALA A 396 -25.92 5.60 4.06
N VAL A 397 -25.92 6.85 4.50
CA VAL A 397 -25.75 7.22 5.90
C VAL A 397 -26.93 8.07 6.37
N ASP A 398 -27.54 7.67 7.48
CA ASP A 398 -28.54 8.40 8.22
C ASP A 398 -27.92 8.98 9.50
N GLY A 399 -28.50 10.04 10.04
CA GLY A 399 -27.98 10.78 11.18
C GLY A 399 -27.41 12.15 10.78
N PRO A 400 -26.72 12.86 11.69
CA PRO A 400 -26.41 12.44 13.07
C PRO A 400 -27.64 12.38 13.99
N ASP A 401 -27.70 11.32 14.79
CA ASP A 401 -28.65 11.18 15.88
C ASP A 401 -27.94 11.41 17.22
N ARG A 402 -28.36 12.44 17.97
CA ARG A 402 -27.73 12.83 19.26
C ARG A 402 -28.02 11.76 20.31
N LEU A 403 -26.95 11.15 20.88
CA LEU A 403 -27.06 10.17 21.96
C LEU A 403 -26.99 10.83 23.34
N ALA A 404 -26.10 11.79 23.52
CA ALA A 404 -25.89 12.53 24.77
C ALA A 404 -25.73 14.02 24.51
N GLU A 405 -26.12 14.87 25.48
CA GLU A 405 -26.07 16.32 25.31
C GLU A 405 -24.70 16.91 25.65
N GLU A 406 -24.09 16.48 26.75
CA GLU A 406 -22.84 17.05 27.28
C GLU A 406 -21.72 15.99 27.30
N GLU A 407 -22.02 14.74 27.61
CA GLU A 407 -21.07 13.63 27.78
C GLU A 407 -20.59 13.11 26.43
N LEU A 408 -19.37 12.62 26.40
CA LEU A 408 -18.78 11.98 25.21
C LEU A 408 -19.01 10.48 25.24
N ILE A 409 -19.18 9.87 24.09
CA ILE A 409 -19.22 8.43 23.94
C ILE A 409 -17.77 7.90 24.09
N VAL A 410 -17.56 7.01 25.05
CA VAL A 410 -16.26 6.36 25.28
C VAL A 410 -16.10 5.15 24.39
N ASP A 411 -17.07 4.22 24.44
CA ASP A 411 -17.11 3.02 23.60
C ASP A 411 -18.54 2.49 23.53
N GLY A 412 -18.79 1.60 22.56
CA GLY A 412 -20.10 1.00 22.38
C GLY A 412 -20.01 -0.42 21.81
N ASP A 413 -21.09 -1.18 22.03
CA ASP A 413 -21.19 -2.54 21.49
C ASP A 413 -22.64 -2.93 21.18
N PHE A 414 -22.83 -3.91 20.34
CA PHE A 414 -24.14 -4.51 20.06
C PHE A 414 -24.40 -5.69 20.97
N PHE A 415 -25.41 -5.53 21.83
CA PHE A 415 -25.82 -6.59 22.74
C PHE A 415 -26.69 -7.61 22.00
N ASP A 416 -26.03 -8.56 21.35
CA ASP A 416 -26.69 -9.53 20.44
C ASP A 416 -27.89 -10.24 21.11
N ARG A 417 -27.75 -10.71 22.34
CA ARG A 417 -28.84 -11.41 23.05
C ARG A 417 -30.06 -10.54 23.30
N MET A 418 -29.85 -9.23 23.52
CA MET A 418 -30.93 -8.26 23.80
C MET A 418 -31.39 -7.53 22.54
N GLN A 419 -30.62 -7.61 21.45
CA GLN A 419 -30.84 -6.87 20.20
C GLN A 419 -30.89 -5.35 20.45
N THR A 420 -29.98 -4.85 21.29
CA THR A 420 -29.88 -3.43 21.66
C THR A 420 -28.46 -2.91 21.45
N LEU A 421 -28.32 -1.63 21.19
CA LEU A 421 -27.05 -0.94 21.19
C LEU A 421 -26.76 -0.42 22.60
N LEU A 422 -25.52 -0.57 23.03
CA LEU A 422 -25.08 -0.17 24.36
C LEU A 422 -23.88 0.76 24.25
N PHE A 423 -23.87 1.85 25.00
CA PHE A 423 -22.79 2.82 25.00
C PHE A 423 -22.41 3.21 26.43
N GLN A 424 -21.11 3.37 26.67
CA GLN A 424 -20.59 4.02 27.88
C GLN A 424 -20.24 5.46 27.58
N LEU A 425 -20.61 6.37 28.47
CA LEU A 425 -20.36 7.80 28.37
C LEU A 425 -19.19 8.24 29.27
N SER A 426 -18.68 9.43 29.05
CA SER A 426 -17.52 9.98 29.79
C SER A 426 -17.78 10.24 31.28
N ASP A 427 -19.04 10.35 31.69
CA ASP A 427 -19.46 10.39 33.10
C ASP A 427 -19.61 8.99 33.72
N ASN A 428 -19.19 7.95 33.00
CA ASN A 428 -19.32 6.54 33.27
C ASN A 428 -20.76 5.97 33.16
N SER A 429 -21.75 6.79 32.88
CA SER A 429 -23.12 6.31 32.68
C SER A 429 -23.19 5.38 31.47
N VAL A 430 -24.13 4.42 31.54
CA VAL A 430 -24.40 3.46 30.45
C VAL A 430 -25.80 3.72 29.92
N VAL A 431 -25.89 3.84 28.60
CA VAL A 431 -27.14 4.03 27.87
C VAL A 431 -27.40 2.87 26.91
N GLU A 432 -28.65 2.42 26.83
CA GLU A 432 -29.11 1.44 25.84
C GLU A 432 -30.08 2.11 24.85
N ILE A 433 -29.96 1.77 23.58
CA ILE A 433 -30.97 2.08 22.58
C ILE A 433 -31.85 0.85 22.41
N ILE A 434 -33.09 0.96 22.87
CA ILE A 434 -34.11 -0.08 22.85
C ILE A 434 -35.24 0.38 21.93
N ASN A 435 -35.49 -0.35 20.85
CA ASN A 435 -36.53 0.03 19.86
C ASN A 435 -36.41 1.49 19.38
N GLY A 436 -35.20 1.97 19.15
CA GLY A 436 -34.92 3.33 18.68
C GLY A 436 -35.05 4.41 19.78
N GLN A 437 -35.22 4.04 21.05
CA GLN A 437 -35.29 4.96 22.17
C GLN A 437 -34.06 4.83 23.07
N THR A 438 -33.39 5.95 23.35
CA THR A 438 -32.27 6.01 24.28
C THR A 438 -32.78 5.92 25.72
N THR A 439 -32.25 5.00 26.50
CA THR A 439 -32.61 4.75 27.88
C THR A 439 -31.35 4.71 28.75
N SER A 440 -31.26 5.58 29.75
CA SER A 440 -30.18 5.52 30.73
C SER A 440 -30.39 4.33 31.66
N MET A 441 -29.36 3.45 31.71
CA MET A 441 -29.40 2.23 32.50
C MET A 441 -28.82 2.46 33.89
N LYS A 442 -29.41 1.77 34.87
CA LYS A 442 -28.95 1.81 36.28
C LYS A 442 -28.27 0.50 36.63
N THR A 443 -27.29 0.57 37.49
CA THR A 443 -26.71 -0.60 38.19
C THR A 443 -27.29 -0.72 39.61
N GLU A 444 -27.25 -1.91 40.17
CA GLU A 444 -27.57 -2.16 41.60
C GLU A 444 -26.49 -1.66 42.56
N ASP A 445 -25.32 -1.27 42.03
CA ASP A 445 -24.26 -0.68 42.85
C ASP A 445 -24.64 0.75 43.26
N PRO A 446 -24.69 1.04 44.57
CA PRO A 446 -24.94 2.40 45.05
C PRO A 446 -23.90 3.42 44.64
N ALA A 447 -22.67 2.99 44.32
CA ALA A 447 -21.59 3.84 43.83
C ALA A 447 -21.76 4.19 42.34
N GLY A 448 -22.68 3.53 41.64
CA GLY A 448 -22.91 3.74 40.21
C GLY A 448 -22.04 2.88 39.31
N TRP A 449 -21.82 3.35 38.10
CA TRP A 449 -21.01 2.68 37.11
C TRP A 449 -19.52 2.93 37.32
N ILE A 450 -18.69 1.92 37.04
CA ILE A 450 -17.24 2.05 37.12
C ILE A 450 -16.68 2.63 35.81
N ALA A 451 -15.68 3.49 35.93
CA ALA A 451 -14.96 4.05 34.82
C ALA A 451 -14.27 2.95 34.00
N GLY A 452 -14.45 2.98 32.68
CA GLY A 452 -13.81 2.07 31.75
C GLY A 452 -13.29 2.77 30.52
N SER A 453 -12.34 2.13 29.85
CA SER A 453 -11.77 2.57 28.57
C SER A 453 -12.36 1.86 27.35
N ALA A 454 -12.93 0.68 27.55
CA ALA A 454 -13.59 -0.10 26.52
C ALA A 454 -14.71 -0.96 27.10
N LEU A 455 -15.69 -1.27 26.27
CA LEU A 455 -16.91 -1.98 26.63
C LEU A 455 -17.20 -3.08 25.61
N LYS A 456 -17.52 -4.30 26.07
CA LYS A 456 -17.98 -5.41 25.22
C LYS A 456 -19.13 -6.17 25.91
N THR A 457 -19.96 -6.77 25.10
CA THR A 457 -21.08 -7.60 25.56
C THR A 457 -20.83 -9.08 25.20
N TYR A 458 -21.18 -9.98 26.08
CA TYR A 458 -21.14 -11.41 25.79
C TYR A 458 -22.23 -12.16 26.55
N LEU A 459 -23.03 -12.94 25.84
CA LEU A 459 -24.21 -13.65 26.35
C LEU A 459 -25.21 -12.68 27.03
N ARG A 460 -25.29 -12.67 28.37
CA ARG A 460 -26.16 -11.78 29.16
C ARG A 460 -25.38 -10.76 29.98
N PHE A 461 -24.10 -10.61 29.71
CA PHE A 461 -23.20 -9.81 30.52
C PHE A 461 -22.64 -8.65 29.72
N LEU A 462 -22.47 -7.54 30.40
CA LEU A 462 -21.66 -6.41 30.01
C LEU A 462 -20.30 -6.52 30.69
N TYR A 463 -19.23 -6.30 29.96
CA TYR A 463 -17.87 -6.22 30.46
C TYR A 463 -17.31 -4.83 30.20
N VAL A 464 -16.70 -4.25 31.23
CA VAL A 464 -16.09 -2.92 31.20
C VAL A 464 -14.62 -3.08 31.57
N LEU A 465 -13.72 -2.72 30.65
CA LEU A 465 -12.26 -2.76 30.84
C LEU A 465 -11.84 -1.51 31.60
N SER A 466 -11.15 -1.69 32.72
CA SER A 466 -10.61 -0.63 33.57
C SER A 466 -9.13 -0.87 33.84
N PRO A 467 -8.22 -0.42 32.94
CA PRO A 467 -6.78 -0.65 33.06
C PRO A 467 -6.18 -0.03 34.33
N GLU A 468 -6.69 1.12 34.76
CA GLU A 468 -6.25 1.81 35.98
C GLU A 468 -6.44 0.95 37.23
N ASN A 469 -7.52 0.14 37.25
CA ASN A 469 -7.81 -0.79 38.33
C ASN A 469 -7.22 -2.19 38.07
N ASN A 470 -6.50 -2.40 37.01
CA ASN A 470 -6.03 -3.72 36.56
C ASN A 470 -7.16 -4.73 36.44
N GLN A 471 -8.36 -4.30 36.00
CA GLN A 471 -9.57 -5.10 36.13
C GLN A 471 -10.47 -5.04 34.90
N ILE A 472 -11.27 -6.07 34.71
CA ILE A 472 -12.48 -6.09 33.90
C ILE A 472 -13.66 -6.28 34.83
N TYR A 473 -14.61 -5.35 34.81
CA TYR A 473 -15.81 -5.44 35.61
C TYR A 473 -16.94 -6.05 34.80
N LYS A 474 -17.60 -7.05 35.39
CA LYS A 474 -18.66 -7.79 34.72
C LYS A 474 -19.99 -7.50 35.40
N TYR A 475 -20.97 -7.09 34.63
CA TYR A 475 -22.33 -6.78 35.05
C TYR A 475 -23.32 -7.74 34.38
N GLU A 476 -24.26 -8.31 35.14
CA GLU A 476 -25.35 -9.11 34.59
C GLU A 476 -26.52 -8.22 34.17
N ARG A 477 -27.01 -8.37 32.95
CA ARG A 477 -28.20 -7.65 32.46
C ARG A 477 -29.46 -8.28 33.08
N LEU A 478 -30.14 -7.53 33.94
CA LEU A 478 -31.44 -7.84 34.51
C LEU A 478 -32.56 -7.29 33.63
N SER A 479 -33.83 -7.31 34.06
CA SER A 479 -34.96 -6.87 33.23
C SER A 479 -34.83 -5.40 32.77
N ASN A 480 -34.52 -4.48 33.70
CA ASN A 480 -34.47 -3.03 33.45
C ASN A 480 -33.25 -2.32 34.08
N ARG A 481 -32.28 -3.07 34.51
CA ARG A 481 -31.05 -2.59 35.16
C ARG A 481 -29.95 -3.63 35.02
N TYR A 482 -28.79 -3.33 35.56
CA TYR A 482 -27.65 -4.23 35.67
C TYR A 482 -27.37 -4.57 37.14
N SER A 483 -26.82 -5.75 37.41
CA SER A 483 -26.33 -6.13 38.72
C SER A 483 -25.25 -5.18 39.22
N ALA A 484 -24.87 -5.28 40.49
CA ALA A 484 -23.60 -4.73 40.95
C ALA A 484 -22.42 -5.38 40.16
N PRO A 485 -21.29 -4.65 39.98
CA PRO A 485 -20.12 -5.19 39.31
C PRO A 485 -19.51 -6.37 40.05
N SER A 486 -19.00 -7.32 39.28
CA SER A 486 -18.11 -8.36 39.80
C SER A 486 -16.77 -8.28 39.11
N GLU A 487 -15.69 -8.40 39.87
CA GLU A 487 -14.35 -8.46 39.31
C GLU A 487 -14.18 -9.75 38.51
N TYR A 488 -13.67 -9.61 37.28
CA TYR A 488 -13.48 -10.75 36.37
C TYR A 488 -12.02 -11.19 36.33
N ASN A 489 -11.05 -10.25 36.28
CA ASN A 489 -9.64 -10.57 36.24
C ASN A 489 -9.14 -11.09 37.60
N ILE A 490 -8.51 -12.27 37.61
CA ILE A 490 -7.97 -12.87 38.82
C ILE A 490 -6.47 -12.59 38.96
N ASN A 491 -5.69 -12.78 37.89
CA ASN A 491 -4.23 -12.75 37.94
C ASN A 491 -3.57 -12.28 36.65
N GLY A 492 -4.33 -11.72 35.71
CA GLY A 492 -3.77 -11.10 34.51
C GLY A 492 -3.21 -9.71 34.81
N ASP A 493 -2.19 -9.29 34.06
CA ASP A 493 -1.71 -7.91 34.03
C ASP A 493 -2.41 -7.16 32.92
N LEU A 494 -3.34 -6.27 33.27
CA LEU A 494 -4.14 -5.45 32.36
C LEU A 494 -3.71 -3.98 32.35
N GLY A 495 -2.60 -3.65 32.99
CA GLY A 495 -2.02 -2.30 32.93
C GLY A 495 -1.72 -1.92 31.48
N ASN A 496 -2.01 -0.66 31.09
CA ASN A 496 -1.88 -0.14 29.73
C ASN A 496 -2.69 -0.92 28.68
N ALA A 497 -3.80 -1.55 29.07
CA ALA A 497 -4.72 -2.16 28.12
C ALA A 497 -5.42 -1.09 27.27
N LEU A 498 -5.49 -1.35 25.96
CA LEU A 498 -6.09 -0.45 24.99
C LEU A 498 -7.51 -0.87 24.60
N ASP A 499 -7.71 -2.17 24.38
CA ASP A 499 -8.95 -2.73 23.87
C ASP A 499 -9.05 -4.21 24.24
N PHE A 500 -10.22 -4.81 24.04
CA PHE A 500 -10.40 -6.23 24.30
C PHE A 500 -11.51 -6.84 23.45
N ALA A 501 -11.47 -8.16 23.27
CA ALA A 501 -12.48 -8.92 22.54
C ALA A 501 -12.88 -10.17 23.35
N ILE A 502 -14.11 -10.68 23.15
CA ILE A 502 -14.67 -11.81 23.90
C ILE A 502 -15.33 -12.82 22.96
N ASP A 503 -14.99 -14.11 23.13
CA ASP A 503 -15.67 -15.24 22.49
C ASP A 503 -16.02 -16.38 23.46
N GLY A 504 -15.83 -16.16 24.75
CA GLY A 504 -15.82 -17.14 25.85
C GLY A 504 -14.49 -17.12 26.57
N ASN A 505 -13.39 -16.80 25.88
CA ASN A 505 -12.18 -16.22 26.43
C ASN A 505 -12.27 -14.70 26.33
N VAL A 506 -11.42 -14.02 27.04
CA VAL A 506 -11.21 -12.57 26.91
C VAL A 506 -9.78 -12.36 26.43
N TYR A 507 -9.63 -11.62 25.33
CA TYR A 507 -8.34 -11.26 24.76
C TYR A 507 -8.14 -9.77 24.97
N VAL A 508 -7.20 -9.38 25.81
CA VAL A 508 -6.92 -7.98 26.14
C VAL A 508 -5.67 -7.54 25.40
N LEU A 509 -5.81 -6.56 24.54
CA LEU A 509 -4.71 -5.93 23.83
C LEU A 509 -4.11 -4.85 24.72
N LYS A 510 -2.79 -4.88 24.91
CA LYS A 510 -2.02 -3.88 25.64
C LYS A 510 -1.20 -3.00 24.68
N GLU A 511 -0.80 -1.84 25.18
CA GLU A 511 0.19 -1.00 24.51
C GLU A 511 1.45 -1.82 24.19
N GLY A 512 1.99 -1.64 22.98
CA GLY A 512 3.12 -2.44 22.48
C GLY A 512 2.71 -3.77 21.84
N GLY A 513 1.40 -4.08 21.75
CA GLY A 513 0.87 -5.22 21.01
C GLY A 513 0.86 -6.54 21.80
N GLU A 514 1.17 -6.51 23.10
CA GLU A 514 1.00 -7.67 23.97
C GLU A 514 -0.49 -8.04 24.08
N ILE A 515 -0.81 -9.33 24.03
CA ILE A 515 -2.17 -9.84 24.22
C ILE A 515 -2.22 -10.75 25.45
N VAL A 516 -3.06 -10.37 26.42
CA VAL A 516 -3.35 -11.19 27.60
C VAL A 516 -4.64 -11.96 27.35
N LYS A 517 -4.55 -13.30 27.36
CA LYS A 517 -5.71 -14.18 27.24
C LYS A 517 -6.21 -14.59 28.63
N LEU A 518 -7.48 -14.36 28.93
CA LEU A 518 -8.12 -14.77 30.14
C LEU A 518 -9.20 -15.81 29.84
N PHE A 519 -9.22 -16.88 30.61
CA PHE A 519 -10.31 -17.87 30.63
C PHE A 519 -10.91 -17.98 32.02
N ARG A 520 -12.16 -17.63 32.17
CA ARG A 520 -12.85 -17.52 33.47
C ARG A 520 -12.12 -16.62 34.47
N GLY A 521 -11.49 -15.57 33.96
CA GLY A 521 -10.73 -14.61 34.78
C GLY A 521 -9.27 -14.99 35.05
N GLU A 522 -8.87 -16.22 34.81
CA GLU A 522 -7.47 -16.65 34.95
C GLU A 522 -6.67 -16.39 33.70
N SER A 523 -5.49 -15.80 33.84
CA SER A 523 -4.55 -15.63 32.76
C SER A 523 -4.09 -16.96 32.19
N ARG A 524 -4.08 -17.09 30.88
CA ARG A 524 -3.62 -18.25 30.12
C ARG A 524 -2.46 -17.86 29.22
N PRO A 525 -1.50 -18.77 28.99
CA PRO A 525 -0.45 -18.53 28.01
C PRO A 525 -1.06 -18.19 26.66
N PHE A 526 -0.52 -17.17 25.98
CA PHE A 526 -0.90 -16.79 24.63
C PHE A 526 0.31 -16.25 23.88
N VAL A 527 0.64 -16.86 22.75
CA VAL A 527 1.76 -16.46 21.91
C VAL A 527 1.38 -16.65 20.46
N ILE A 528 1.55 -15.63 19.63
CA ILE A 528 1.39 -15.72 18.18
C ILE A 528 2.73 -16.21 17.58
N ARG A 529 2.71 -17.40 16.99
CA ARG A 529 3.86 -18.03 16.33
C ARG A 529 4.04 -17.49 14.90
N HIS A 530 5.29 -17.43 14.45
CA HIS A 530 5.68 -17.01 13.09
C HIS A 530 5.21 -15.60 12.70
N LEU A 531 5.11 -14.73 13.68
CA LEU A 531 4.78 -13.33 13.47
C LEU A 531 6.01 -12.59 12.92
N PRO A 532 5.89 -11.83 11.84
CA PRO A 532 6.98 -10.98 11.37
C PRO A 532 7.42 -9.99 12.45
N GLU A 533 8.72 -9.68 12.51
CA GLU A 533 9.27 -8.75 13.49
C GLU A 533 8.61 -7.37 13.39
N GLY A 534 8.29 -6.76 14.53
CA GLY A 534 7.63 -5.46 14.60
C GLY A 534 6.17 -5.44 14.14
N ALA A 535 5.56 -6.58 13.76
CA ALA A 535 4.20 -6.59 13.21
C ALA A 535 3.14 -6.08 14.19
N LEU A 536 3.33 -6.26 15.50
CA LEU A 536 2.39 -5.79 16.54
C LEU A 536 2.66 -4.34 17.00
N GLU A 537 3.73 -3.71 16.55
CA GLU A 537 4.00 -2.33 16.91
C GLU A 537 2.90 -1.40 16.36
N GLY A 538 2.38 -0.51 17.21
CA GLY A 538 1.32 0.44 16.84
C GLY A 538 -0.07 -0.18 16.67
N VAL A 539 -0.28 -1.41 17.13
CA VAL A 539 -1.63 -2.01 17.18
C VAL A 539 -2.45 -1.35 18.28
N THR A 540 -3.66 -0.87 17.93
CA THR A 540 -4.53 -0.11 18.82
C THR A 540 -5.89 -0.75 19.06
N ARG A 541 -6.34 -1.66 18.18
CA ARG A 541 -7.65 -2.33 18.29
C ARG A 541 -7.52 -3.83 18.08
N ILE A 542 -8.38 -4.58 18.76
CA ILE A 542 -8.54 -6.03 18.62
C ILE A 542 -9.99 -6.37 18.33
N TYR A 543 -10.22 -7.12 17.27
CA TYR A 543 -11.54 -7.62 16.91
C TYR A 543 -11.56 -9.15 16.87
N LYS A 544 -12.63 -9.72 17.35
CA LYS A 544 -12.92 -11.16 17.30
C LYS A 544 -14.39 -11.38 17.04
N SER A 545 -14.70 -12.10 15.95
CA SER A 545 -16.04 -12.64 15.78
C SER A 545 -16.23 -13.89 16.65
N PRO A 546 -17.36 -14.04 17.35
CA PRO A 546 -17.64 -15.27 18.13
C PRO A 546 -17.69 -16.54 17.28
N GLU A 547 -18.00 -16.40 15.99
CA GLU A 547 -18.17 -17.52 15.05
C GLU A 547 -16.88 -17.88 14.30
N ASP A 548 -15.83 -17.05 14.42
CA ASP A 548 -14.57 -17.18 13.74
C ASP A 548 -13.44 -17.54 14.73
N GLY A 549 -12.56 -18.45 14.35
CA GLY A 549 -11.34 -18.78 15.07
C GLY A 549 -10.22 -17.75 14.94
N ASN A 550 -10.45 -16.59 14.32
CA ASN A 550 -9.43 -15.59 14.04
C ASN A 550 -9.53 -14.37 14.97
N LEU A 551 -8.37 -13.79 15.24
CA LEU A 551 -8.20 -12.46 15.81
C LEU A 551 -7.74 -11.50 14.71
N TYR A 552 -8.30 -10.31 14.69
CA TYR A 552 -7.93 -9.22 13.81
C TYR A 552 -7.39 -8.06 14.64
N LEU A 553 -6.17 -7.64 14.33
CA LEU A 553 -5.44 -6.62 15.08
C LEU A 553 -5.19 -5.43 14.15
N LEU A 554 -5.71 -4.26 14.50
CA LEU A 554 -5.58 -3.05 13.71
C LEU A 554 -4.41 -2.20 14.18
N ASN A 555 -3.47 -1.97 13.27
CA ASN A 555 -2.45 -0.93 13.42
C ASN A 555 -2.98 0.34 12.73
N SER A 556 -3.34 1.34 13.52
CA SER A 556 -4.01 2.56 13.08
C SER A 556 -3.15 3.41 12.14
N GLU A 557 -1.89 3.68 12.52
CA GLU A 557 -0.98 4.53 11.76
C GLU A 557 -0.50 3.85 10.47
N GLY A 558 -0.23 2.54 10.55
CA GLY A 558 0.28 1.75 9.42
C GLY A 558 -0.80 1.32 8.43
N SER A 559 -2.08 1.64 8.66
CA SER A 559 -3.23 1.15 7.88
C SER A 559 -3.13 -0.36 7.63
N ARG A 560 -2.76 -1.11 8.67
CA ARG A 560 -2.43 -2.54 8.61
C ARG A 560 -3.35 -3.34 9.51
N ILE A 561 -3.81 -4.49 9.03
CA ILE A 561 -4.58 -5.45 9.81
C ILE A 561 -3.82 -6.78 9.84
N ILE A 562 -3.49 -7.26 11.04
CA ILE A 562 -2.86 -8.55 11.27
C ILE A 562 -3.94 -9.55 11.61
N VAL A 563 -3.89 -10.72 10.98
CA VAL A 563 -4.81 -11.83 11.24
C VAL A 563 -4.04 -12.99 11.83
N ALA A 564 -4.51 -13.47 12.97
CA ALA A 564 -3.94 -14.61 13.67
C ALA A 564 -5.07 -15.52 14.21
N THR A 565 -4.79 -16.78 14.49
CA THR A 565 -5.75 -17.66 15.14
C THR A 565 -5.95 -17.28 16.60
N ASP A 566 -7.05 -17.70 17.20
CA ASP A 566 -7.34 -17.44 18.63
C ASP A 566 -6.54 -18.31 19.62
N GLY A 567 -5.66 -19.17 19.12
CA GLY A 567 -4.82 -20.06 19.92
C GLY A 567 -5.57 -21.17 20.63
N GLY A 568 -6.88 -21.31 20.43
CA GLY A 568 -7.70 -22.39 20.99
C GLY A 568 -7.47 -22.62 22.49
N ALA A 569 -7.46 -23.89 22.91
CA ALA A 569 -7.23 -24.29 24.30
C ALA A 569 -5.74 -24.22 24.68
N THR A 570 -4.83 -24.34 23.74
CA THR A 570 -3.38 -24.38 24.02
C THR A 570 -2.78 -23.00 24.26
N GLY A 571 -3.41 -21.95 23.70
CA GLY A 571 -2.88 -20.59 23.68
C GLY A 571 -1.78 -20.36 22.62
N GLU A 572 -1.47 -21.38 21.82
CA GLU A 572 -0.58 -21.23 20.68
C GLU A 572 -1.38 -20.73 19.47
N SER A 573 -1.31 -19.43 19.26
CA SER A 573 -1.87 -18.75 18.10
C SER A 573 -0.90 -18.86 16.93
N ALA A 574 -1.43 -18.97 15.72
CA ALA A 574 -0.65 -18.92 14.49
C ALA A 574 -0.94 -17.61 13.75
N TYR A 575 0.11 -16.93 13.33
CA TYR A 575 -0.01 -15.87 12.36
C TYR A 575 -0.55 -16.42 11.04
N ILE A 576 -1.54 -15.74 10.45
CA ILE A 576 -2.17 -16.14 9.19
C ILE A 576 -1.70 -15.25 8.06
N ARG A 577 -1.90 -13.94 8.20
CA ARG A 577 -1.55 -12.94 7.18
C ARG A 577 -1.63 -11.51 7.69
N GLN A 578 -1.19 -10.60 6.84
CA GLN A 578 -1.43 -9.17 7.03
C GLN A 578 -2.11 -8.58 5.80
N TYR A 579 -3.02 -7.62 6.04
CA TYR A 579 -3.57 -6.75 5.03
C TYR A 579 -2.99 -5.36 5.21
N ILE A 580 -2.45 -4.76 4.14
CA ILE A 580 -2.04 -3.36 4.10
C ILE A 580 -3.06 -2.63 3.23
N LEU A 581 -3.71 -1.63 3.79
CA LEU A 581 -4.72 -0.87 3.08
C LEU A 581 -4.08 0.36 2.43
N GLU A 582 -4.20 0.47 1.11
CA GLU A 582 -3.61 1.55 0.33
C GLU A 582 -4.69 2.38 -0.36
N GLY A 583 -4.57 3.71 -0.29
CA GLY A 583 -5.45 4.64 -0.98
C GLY A 583 -5.14 6.08 -0.61
N GLU A 584 -5.22 6.99 -1.58
CA GLU A 584 -4.93 8.43 -1.37
C GLU A 584 -5.88 9.11 -0.37
N GLN A 585 -7.03 8.49 -0.09
CA GLN A 585 -8.06 9.07 0.76
C GLN A 585 -8.13 8.45 2.16
N ILE A 586 -7.33 7.42 2.45
CA ILE A 586 -7.35 6.73 3.73
C ILE A 586 -6.62 7.60 4.76
N GLY A 587 -7.35 7.96 5.84
CA GLY A 587 -6.79 8.58 7.03
C GLY A 587 -6.24 7.53 8.01
N GLU A 588 -5.88 7.99 9.21
CA GLU A 588 -5.54 7.11 10.31
C GLU A 588 -6.77 6.27 10.71
N LEU A 589 -6.65 4.96 10.62
CA LEU A 589 -7.75 4.05 10.91
C LEU A 589 -8.08 4.04 12.40
N LYS A 590 -9.35 4.09 12.73
CA LYS A 590 -9.84 4.15 14.12
C LYS A 590 -10.44 2.85 14.61
N ASP A 591 -11.10 2.10 13.73
CA ASP A 591 -11.79 0.87 14.11
C ASP A 591 -11.99 -0.07 12.91
N LEU A 592 -12.33 -1.33 13.21
CA LEU A 592 -12.62 -2.36 12.22
C LEU A 592 -13.78 -3.26 12.65
N TYR A 593 -14.50 -3.78 11.67
CA TYR A 593 -15.53 -4.80 11.82
C TYR A 593 -15.42 -5.83 10.71
N VAL A 594 -15.44 -7.10 11.04
CA VAL A 594 -15.45 -8.19 10.05
C VAL A 594 -16.84 -8.81 9.99
N GLY A 595 -17.40 -8.85 8.80
CA GLY A 595 -18.72 -9.45 8.60
C GLY A 595 -18.73 -10.95 8.94
N PRO A 596 -19.90 -11.51 9.32
CA PRO A 596 -20.00 -12.89 9.83
C PRO A 596 -19.55 -13.95 8.83
N GLU A 597 -19.64 -13.67 7.53
CA GLU A 597 -19.18 -14.59 6.48
C GLU A 597 -17.66 -14.49 6.20
N GLN A 598 -16.96 -13.57 6.86
CA GLN A 598 -15.52 -13.30 6.67
C GLN A 598 -15.12 -12.98 5.20
N LEU A 599 -16.08 -12.61 4.39
CA LEU A 599 -15.86 -12.20 3.00
C LEU A 599 -15.59 -10.71 2.87
N ARG A 600 -16.01 -9.94 3.87
CA ARG A 600 -15.87 -8.48 3.87
C ARG A 600 -15.50 -7.97 5.25
N MET A 601 -14.57 -7.04 5.25
CA MET A 601 -14.18 -6.25 6.41
C MET A 601 -14.55 -4.80 6.16
N TYR A 602 -15.00 -4.12 7.19
CA TYR A 602 -15.19 -2.68 7.20
C TYR A 602 -14.13 -2.06 8.09
N VAL A 603 -13.55 -0.97 7.64
CA VAL A 603 -12.62 -0.15 8.43
C VAL A 603 -13.05 1.30 8.34
N MET A 604 -12.71 2.10 9.31
CA MET A 604 -13.04 3.52 9.29
C MET A 604 -11.86 4.39 9.72
N ASP A 605 -11.79 5.57 9.15
CA ASP A 605 -11.04 6.70 9.66
C ASP A 605 -11.99 7.69 10.40
N ASP A 606 -11.51 8.86 10.74
CA ASP A 606 -12.29 9.89 11.44
C ASP A 606 -13.48 10.44 10.64
N LYS A 607 -13.57 10.17 9.32
CA LYS A 607 -14.56 10.79 8.42
C LYS A 607 -15.25 9.81 7.49
N ARG A 608 -14.69 8.63 7.26
CA ARG A 608 -15.15 7.72 6.23
C ARG A 608 -15.19 6.28 6.72
N VAL A 609 -16.14 5.53 6.17
CA VAL A 609 -16.18 4.07 6.29
C VAL A 609 -15.80 3.46 4.95
N TYR A 610 -14.93 2.46 5.00
CA TYR A 610 -14.45 1.72 3.84
C TYR A 610 -14.84 0.25 3.93
N ALA A 611 -15.07 -0.37 2.80
CA ALA A 611 -15.23 -1.81 2.69
C ALA A 611 -14.02 -2.43 1.98
N VAL A 612 -13.58 -3.54 2.51
CA VAL A 612 -12.48 -4.36 2.00
C VAL A 612 -13.02 -5.75 1.76
N ASP A 613 -12.98 -6.23 0.53
CA ASP A 613 -13.35 -7.60 0.24
C ASP A 613 -12.17 -8.51 0.58
N LEU A 614 -12.39 -9.46 1.50
CA LEU A 614 -11.39 -10.40 1.95
C LEU A 614 -11.30 -11.57 0.98
N VAL A 615 -10.09 -11.93 0.59
CA VAL A 615 -9.86 -13.12 -0.22
C VAL A 615 -10.13 -14.34 0.66
N ALA A 616 -11.10 -15.16 0.29
CA ALA A 616 -11.39 -16.40 0.99
C ALA A 616 -10.12 -17.23 1.16
N THR A 617 -9.75 -17.54 2.39
CA THR A 617 -8.69 -18.52 2.69
C THR A 617 -9.16 -19.90 2.19
N ARG A 618 -8.50 -20.42 1.16
CA ARG A 618 -8.63 -21.82 0.75
C ARG A 618 -7.80 -22.74 1.64
#